data_126e17251949bc7622d047e1a36e2f17
#
_entry.id   126e17251949bc7622d047e1a36e2f17
#
_cell.length_a   1.000
_cell.length_b   1.000
_cell.length_c   1.000
_cell.angle_alpha   90.00
_cell.angle_beta   90.00
_cell.angle_gamma   90.00
#
_symmetry.space_group_name_H-M   'P 1'
#
loop_
_entity.id
_entity.type
_entity.pdbx_description
1 polymer ?
#
loop_
_entity_poly.entity_id
_entity_poly.type
_entity_poly.pdbx_seq_one_letter_code
_entity_poly.pdbx_strand_id
1 'polypeptide(L)'
;MYLAPNIYELTVIGVVENENLGEVDYQDFVFFKKNEQDYREFLSKDNSDIYCIWTVNLSIESDIKAIEILQRYRPDSRVILMGPGPTYFIKKCLVNDRIFIVRGEPEATIVELLHAINEGKTSFFNILGISWMNLGRIINNRFRPLIKDLDTLPLPARHFIADRRYHNPKIKHKGYTTAFTSRNCPYHCIYCVPSSLTFAREIENKRHNGLKPPISYRSPESVDREMAMLHEQGYQAIGFMDDNFIWNEERTRQLCDIMKKYDMLWGCQARVDAITEPIAKMLGESGCCYVDLGVESFNDEILKYVRKGITTEQIYEAIGLLKKYNVPVKLNVLIGSSPLETKETLRHTLKEAKKLKVDQVMFNIVSPFPGTEFYKLCKENNWLSTPDYVPTDVQRESILNLPNISSKEMERILFKNNLSYFLSWDFICKQTKRFSSWSEFTHAAKALKIKLFG
;
A
#
# COMPACT_ATOMS: atom_id res chain seq x y z
N MET A 1 7.21 0.25 -13.54
CA MET A 1 6.94 0.15 -12.10
C MET A 1 6.66 1.56 -11.60
N TYR A 2 5.61 1.78 -10.83
CA TYR A 2 5.35 3.04 -10.14
C TYR A 2 6.27 3.11 -8.92
N LEU A 3 7.09 4.13 -8.84
CA LEU A 3 8.03 4.33 -7.74
C LEU A 3 7.55 5.51 -6.89
N ALA A 4 7.14 5.21 -5.68
CA ALA A 4 6.80 6.19 -4.66
C ALA A 4 7.68 5.95 -3.44
N PRO A 5 8.07 7.01 -2.71
CA PRO A 5 8.81 6.82 -1.47
C PRO A 5 7.94 6.10 -0.43
N ASN A 6 8.56 5.23 0.35
CA ASN A 6 7.86 4.59 1.46
C ASN A 6 7.76 5.57 2.63
N ILE A 7 6.63 6.24 2.73
CA ILE A 7 6.38 7.27 3.74
C ILE A 7 6.42 6.72 5.17
N TYR A 8 6.15 5.44 5.36
CA TYR A 8 6.16 4.81 6.68
C TYR A 8 7.58 4.57 7.18
N GLU A 9 8.51 4.15 6.31
CA GLU A 9 9.93 4.06 6.62
C GLU A 9 10.49 5.44 6.97
N LEU A 10 10.19 6.45 6.14
CA LEU A 10 10.63 7.82 6.38
C LEU A 10 10.08 8.39 7.69
N THR A 11 8.87 8.00 8.11
CA THR A 11 8.32 8.39 9.42
C THR A 11 9.09 7.72 10.56
N VAL A 12 9.42 6.43 10.43
CA VAL A 12 10.26 5.73 11.42
C VAL A 12 11.64 6.36 11.54
N ILE A 13 12.27 6.70 10.42
CA ILE A 13 13.55 7.40 10.42
C ILE A 13 13.43 8.76 11.13
N GLY A 14 12.37 9.54 10.83
CA GLY A 14 12.12 10.80 11.51
C GLY A 14 11.99 10.66 13.03
N VAL A 15 11.39 9.56 13.50
CA VAL A 15 11.30 9.25 14.94
C VAL A 15 12.68 8.92 15.52
N VAL A 16 13.49 8.12 14.82
CA VAL A 16 14.86 7.75 15.25
C VAL A 16 15.74 8.98 15.37
N GLU A 17 15.67 9.89 14.40
CA GLU A 17 16.42 11.16 14.43
C GLU A 17 15.95 12.10 15.54
N ASN A 18 14.64 12.27 15.70
CA ASN A 18 14.05 13.14 16.72
C ASN A 18 14.47 12.73 18.13
N GLU A 19 14.61 11.44 18.38
CA GLU A 19 15.02 10.86 19.65
C GLU A 19 16.55 10.67 19.78
N ASN A 20 17.33 11.06 18.77
CA ASN A 20 18.79 10.93 18.72
C ASN A 20 19.29 9.50 19.02
N LEU A 21 18.66 8.49 18.41
CA LEU A 21 18.93 7.08 18.69
C LEU A 21 20.11 6.47 17.93
N GLY A 22 20.70 7.20 17.01
CA GLY A 22 21.85 6.81 16.22
C GLY A 22 21.92 7.52 14.87
N GLU A 23 23.02 7.34 14.16
CA GLU A 23 23.13 7.78 12.76
C GLU A 23 22.35 6.85 11.85
N VAL A 24 21.65 7.42 10.86
CA VAL A 24 20.82 6.67 9.92
C VAL A 24 21.41 6.78 8.52
N ASP A 25 21.55 5.64 7.85
CA ASP A 25 21.71 5.55 6.40
C ASP A 25 20.44 4.90 5.77
N TYR A 26 19.94 5.48 4.69
CA TYR A 26 18.72 4.99 4.04
C TYR A 26 19.01 4.51 2.62
N GLN A 27 18.82 3.22 2.39
CA GLN A 27 19.06 2.57 1.12
C GLN A 27 17.73 2.12 0.46
N ASP A 28 17.39 2.72 -0.69
CA ASP A 28 16.25 2.32 -1.51
C ASP A 28 16.70 1.52 -2.73
N PHE A 29 16.87 0.20 -2.53
CA PHE A 29 17.31 -0.72 -3.59
C PHE A 29 16.34 -0.79 -4.76
N VAL A 30 15.05 -0.56 -4.52
CA VAL A 30 14.02 -0.57 -5.57
C VAL A 30 14.14 0.66 -6.47
N PHE A 31 14.32 1.84 -5.87
CA PHE A 31 14.49 3.08 -6.61
C PHE A 31 15.74 3.02 -7.51
N PHE A 32 16.85 2.56 -6.97
CA PHE A 32 18.11 2.44 -7.70
C PHE A 32 18.20 1.19 -8.59
N LYS A 33 17.13 0.37 -8.64
CA LYS A 33 17.07 -0.89 -9.42
C LYS A 33 18.24 -1.83 -9.11
N LYS A 34 18.65 -1.87 -7.86
CA LYS A 34 19.73 -2.72 -7.36
C LYS A 34 19.30 -4.18 -7.32
N ASN A 35 20.25 -5.07 -7.60
CA ASN A 35 20.06 -6.52 -7.58
C ASN A 35 20.77 -7.17 -6.37
N GLU A 36 20.78 -8.50 -6.29
CA GLU A 36 21.42 -9.25 -5.21
C GLU A 36 22.95 -9.00 -5.14
N GLN A 37 23.61 -8.84 -6.29
CA GLN A 37 25.05 -8.56 -6.35
C GLN A 37 25.36 -7.18 -5.76
N ASP A 38 24.56 -6.17 -6.11
CA ASP A 38 24.68 -4.82 -5.53
C ASP A 38 24.47 -4.83 -4.02
N TYR A 39 23.55 -5.67 -3.53
CA TYR A 39 23.29 -5.83 -2.10
C TYR A 39 24.49 -6.45 -1.38
N ARG A 40 25.09 -7.49 -1.94
CA ARG A 40 26.31 -8.11 -1.40
C ARG A 40 27.48 -7.15 -1.37
N GLU A 41 27.65 -6.35 -2.42
CA GLU A 41 28.69 -5.30 -2.46
C GLU A 41 28.45 -4.22 -1.41
N PHE A 42 27.21 -3.77 -1.23
CA PHE A 42 26.84 -2.85 -0.17
C PHE A 42 27.22 -3.42 1.21
N LEU A 43 26.77 -4.63 1.53
CA LEU A 43 27.04 -5.28 2.82
C LEU A 43 28.54 -5.51 3.09
N SER A 44 29.34 -5.69 2.06
CA SER A 44 30.81 -5.86 2.22
C SER A 44 31.53 -4.61 2.69
N LYS A 45 30.94 -3.43 2.45
CA LYS A 45 31.52 -2.11 2.76
C LYS A 45 30.84 -1.42 3.95
N ASP A 46 29.61 -1.79 4.23
CA ASP A 46 28.80 -1.18 5.28
C ASP A 46 29.22 -1.66 6.68
N ASN A 47 29.08 -0.78 7.67
CA ASN A 47 29.49 -1.03 9.06
C ASN A 47 28.36 -0.83 10.08
N SER A 48 27.12 -0.80 9.63
CA SER A 48 25.97 -0.58 10.50
C SER A 48 25.81 -1.70 11.54
N ASP A 49 25.50 -1.32 12.77
CA ASP A 49 25.25 -2.25 13.88
C ASP A 49 23.82 -2.84 13.83
N ILE A 50 22.88 -2.07 13.24
CA ILE A 50 21.46 -2.42 13.21
C ILE A 50 20.92 -2.18 11.82
N TYR A 51 20.18 -3.16 11.28
CA TYR A 51 19.48 -3.07 10.01
C TYR A 51 17.97 -3.12 10.23
N CYS A 52 17.28 -2.05 9.85
CA CYS A 52 15.83 -1.98 9.90
C CYS A 52 15.25 -2.27 8.51
N ILE A 53 14.37 -3.27 8.40
CA ILE A 53 13.83 -3.72 7.12
C ILE A 53 12.30 -3.71 7.17
N TRP A 54 11.70 -3.01 6.20
CA TRP A 54 10.25 -3.03 6.02
C TRP A 54 9.84 -4.17 5.10
N THR A 55 9.11 -5.14 5.62
CA THR A 55 8.74 -6.37 4.92
C THR A 55 7.24 -6.49 4.76
N VAL A 56 6.79 -6.76 3.54
CA VAL A 56 5.38 -7.00 3.21
C VAL A 56 5.14 -8.47 2.86
N ASN A 57 3.89 -8.89 2.82
CA ASN A 57 3.55 -10.29 2.52
C ASN A 57 4.05 -10.75 1.14
N LEU A 58 4.10 -9.82 0.16
CA LEU A 58 4.56 -10.11 -1.20
C LEU A 58 6.07 -10.35 -1.29
N SER A 59 6.86 -9.70 -0.42
CA SER A 59 8.33 -9.78 -0.46
C SER A 59 8.92 -10.73 0.59
N ILE A 60 8.10 -11.36 1.41
CA ILE A 60 8.56 -12.13 2.59
C ILE A 60 9.65 -13.16 2.27
N GLU A 61 9.53 -13.89 1.16
CA GLU A 61 10.52 -14.91 0.77
C GLU A 61 11.85 -14.28 0.35
N SER A 62 11.78 -13.21 -0.47
CA SER A 62 12.97 -12.49 -0.91
C SER A 62 13.64 -11.74 0.25
N ASP A 63 12.86 -11.20 1.19
CA ASP A 63 13.39 -10.49 2.34
C ASP A 63 14.08 -11.46 3.32
N ILE A 64 13.52 -12.65 3.55
CA ILE A 64 14.19 -13.70 4.35
C ILE A 64 15.54 -14.07 3.72
N LYS A 65 15.60 -14.24 2.41
CA LYS A 65 16.85 -14.49 1.69
C LYS A 65 17.85 -13.33 1.86
N ALA A 66 17.38 -12.10 1.77
CA ALA A 66 18.21 -10.93 1.99
C ALA A 66 18.77 -10.89 3.42
N ILE A 67 17.97 -11.24 4.42
CA ILE A 67 18.40 -11.35 5.83
C ILE A 67 19.46 -12.43 6.00
N GLU A 68 19.30 -13.60 5.37
CA GLU A 68 20.32 -14.66 5.42
C GLU A 68 21.65 -14.20 4.81
N ILE A 69 21.62 -13.47 3.70
CA ILE A 69 22.81 -12.87 3.10
C ILE A 69 23.41 -11.84 4.06
N LEU A 70 22.62 -10.94 4.60
CA LEU A 70 23.05 -9.92 5.56
C LEU A 70 23.79 -10.57 6.73
N GLN A 71 23.23 -11.58 7.36
CA GLN A 71 23.82 -12.23 8.53
C GLN A 71 25.13 -12.99 8.22
N ARG A 72 25.36 -13.39 6.95
CA ARG A 72 26.65 -13.96 6.53
C ARG A 72 27.75 -12.89 6.42
N TYR A 73 27.39 -11.68 5.96
CA TYR A 73 28.34 -10.57 5.82
C TYR A 73 28.52 -9.80 7.13
N ARG A 74 27.46 -9.75 7.95
CA ARG A 74 27.38 -8.96 9.19
C ARG A 74 26.84 -9.83 10.34
N PRO A 75 27.59 -10.84 10.79
CA PRO A 75 27.11 -11.82 11.77
C PRO A 75 26.81 -11.21 13.15
N ASP A 76 27.47 -10.09 13.48
CA ASP A 76 27.31 -9.41 14.77
C ASP A 76 26.19 -8.34 14.78
N SER A 77 25.70 -7.94 13.62
CA SER A 77 24.63 -6.96 13.53
C SER A 77 23.27 -7.50 13.98
N ARG A 78 22.41 -6.59 14.41
CA ARG A 78 21.00 -6.88 14.72
C ARG A 78 20.11 -6.52 13.54
N VAL A 79 19.02 -7.25 13.40
CA VAL A 79 18.02 -7.00 12.35
C VAL A 79 16.68 -6.72 13.01
N ILE A 80 16.06 -5.61 12.65
CA ILE A 80 14.72 -5.23 13.12
C ILE A 80 13.78 -5.27 11.94
N LEU A 81 12.83 -6.18 11.98
CA LEU A 81 11.82 -6.36 10.93
C LEU A 81 10.52 -5.66 11.29
N MET A 82 10.00 -4.88 10.35
CA MET A 82 8.76 -4.12 10.50
C MET A 82 7.80 -4.42 9.34
N GLY A 83 6.54 -4.07 9.51
CA GLY A 83 5.51 -4.21 8.49
C GLY A 83 4.64 -5.47 8.65
N PRO A 84 3.71 -5.71 7.70
CA PRO A 84 2.70 -6.77 7.84
C PRO A 84 3.27 -8.18 7.68
N GLY A 85 4.31 -8.37 6.86
CA GLY A 85 4.95 -9.67 6.66
C GLY A 85 5.43 -10.29 7.97
N PRO A 86 6.39 -9.69 8.70
CA PRO A 86 6.90 -10.22 9.95
C PRO A 86 5.85 -10.18 11.07
N THR A 87 4.91 -9.22 11.06
CA THR A 87 3.80 -9.20 12.02
C THR A 87 2.93 -10.46 11.90
N TYR A 88 2.71 -10.97 10.69
CA TYR A 88 1.94 -12.19 10.47
C TYR A 88 2.79 -13.46 10.60
N PHE A 89 3.95 -13.52 9.93
CA PHE A 89 4.81 -14.70 9.82
C PHE A 89 5.95 -14.75 10.86
N ILE A 90 5.63 -14.47 12.13
CA ILE A 90 6.62 -14.36 13.22
C ILE A 90 7.60 -15.55 13.24
N LYS A 91 7.07 -16.80 13.22
CA LYS A 91 7.91 -18.02 13.30
C LYS A 91 8.86 -18.17 12.10
N LYS A 92 8.45 -17.68 10.94
CA LYS A 92 9.25 -17.76 9.70
C LYS A 92 10.38 -16.74 9.69
N CYS A 93 10.17 -15.59 10.30
CA CYS A 93 11.12 -14.48 10.32
C CYS A 93 12.11 -14.55 11.49
N LEU A 94 11.71 -15.09 12.65
CA LEU A 94 12.57 -15.22 13.82
C LEU A 94 13.38 -16.52 13.78
N VAL A 95 14.52 -16.49 13.09
CA VAL A 95 15.39 -17.67 12.94
C VAL A 95 16.56 -17.69 13.93
N ASN A 96 16.86 -16.58 14.62
CA ASN A 96 17.88 -16.48 15.67
C ASN A 96 17.63 -15.29 16.62
N ASP A 97 18.49 -15.14 17.62
CA ASP A 97 18.38 -14.14 18.69
C ASP A 97 18.82 -12.72 18.33
N ARG A 98 19.37 -12.52 17.13
CA ARG A 98 19.75 -11.19 16.61
C ARG A 98 18.65 -10.52 15.83
N ILE A 99 17.54 -11.22 15.57
CA ILE A 99 16.39 -10.69 14.85
C ILE A 99 15.30 -10.29 15.83
N PHE A 100 14.79 -9.10 15.64
CA PHE A 100 13.62 -8.55 16.35
C PHE A 100 12.50 -8.28 15.35
N ILE A 101 11.27 -8.52 15.73
CA ILE A 101 10.09 -8.11 14.98
C ILE A 101 9.37 -7.05 15.78
N VAL A 102 9.17 -5.89 15.14
CA VAL A 102 8.27 -4.85 15.64
C VAL A 102 6.90 -5.08 15.00
N ARG A 103 5.91 -5.44 15.83
CA ARG A 103 4.56 -5.80 15.39
C ARG A 103 3.65 -4.57 15.40
N GLY A 104 2.82 -4.44 14.36
CA GLY A 104 1.86 -3.35 14.26
C GLY A 104 2.51 -1.99 13.93
N GLU A 105 2.27 -0.98 14.76
CA GLU A 105 2.86 0.36 14.62
C GLU A 105 4.29 0.39 15.16
N PRO A 106 5.26 0.80 14.34
CA PRO A 106 6.67 0.70 14.74
C PRO A 106 7.17 1.87 15.59
N GLU A 107 6.62 3.06 15.48
CA GLU A 107 7.25 4.30 15.93
C GLU A 107 7.64 4.28 17.40
N ALA A 108 6.69 4.07 18.31
CA ALA A 108 7.00 4.02 19.74
C ALA A 108 7.79 2.75 20.15
N THR A 109 7.59 1.65 19.41
CA THR A 109 8.28 0.38 19.71
C THR A 109 9.75 0.44 19.31
N ILE A 110 10.08 1.05 18.17
CA ILE A 110 11.46 1.19 17.70
C ILE A 110 12.29 2.05 18.67
N VAL A 111 11.69 3.11 19.22
CA VAL A 111 12.35 3.97 20.22
C VAL A 111 12.76 3.17 21.44
N GLU A 112 11.83 2.46 22.06
CA GLU A 112 12.14 1.66 23.25
C GLU A 112 13.15 0.54 22.96
N LEU A 113 13.04 -0.10 21.79
CA LEU A 113 13.95 -1.16 21.38
C LEU A 113 15.36 -0.64 21.16
N LEU A 114 15.52 0.47 20.42
CA LEU A 114 16.83 1.07 20.15
C LEU A 114 17.47 1.59 21.43
N HIS A 115 16.74 2.24 22.34
CA HIS A 115 17.26 2.62 23.66
C HIS A 115 17.80 1.40 24.42
N ALA A 116 17.02 0.33 24.48
CA ALA A 116 17.45 -0.89 25.17
C ALA A 116 18.70 -1.52 24.53
N ILE A 117 18.80 -1.49 23.20
CA ILE A 117 19.99 -1.99 22.49
C ILE A 117 21.21 -1.09 22.78
N ASN A 118 21.06 0.23 22.71
CA ASN A 118 22.13 1.19 22.95
C ASN A 118 22.63 1.14 24.39
N GLU A 119 21.76 0.85 25.34
CA GLU A 119 22.12 0.61 26.76
C GLU A 119 22.76 -0.77 27.00
N GLY A 120 22.95 -1.58 25.98
CA GLY A 120 23.53 -2.92 26.08
C GLY A 120 22.66 -3.94 26.81
N LYS A 121 21.33 -3.72 26.87
CA LYS A 121 20.41 -4.66 27.51
C LYS A 121 20.38 -6.00 26.78
N THR A 122 20.30 -7.07 27.53
CA THR A 122 20.16 -8.46 27.05
C THR A 122 18.76 -9.02 27.23
N SER A 123 17.90 -8.29 27.94
CA SER A 123 16.52 -8.67 28.24
C SER A 123 15.55 -7.62 27.70
N PHE A 124 14.58 -8.06 26.90
CA PHE A 124 13.63 -7.19 26.20
C PHE A 124 12.16 -7.48 26.60
N PHE A 125 11.91 -8.21 27.69
CA PHE A 125 10.57 -8.62 28.12
C PHE A 125 9.59 -7.47 28.36
N ASN A 126 10.09 -6.30 28.73
CA ASN A 126 9.26 -5.13 29.06
C ASN A 126 8.89 -4.27 27.85
N ILE A 127 9.49 -4.49 26.68
CA ILE A 127 9.22 -3.72 25.47
C ILE A 127 7.94 -4.21 24.83
N LEU A 128 6.92 -3.37 24.76
CA LEU A 128 5.64 -3.73 24.15
C LEU A 128 5.76 -3.85 22.63
N GLY A 129 4.97 -4.75 22.04
CA GLY A 129 4.83 -4.85 20.57
C GLY A 129 5.99 -5.53 19.85
N ILE A 130 6.94 -6.16 20.56
CA ILE A 130 8.00 -6.92 19.88
C ILE A 130 7.80 -8.43 19.97
N SER A 131 8.37 -9.14 19.00
CA SER A 131 8.71 -10.56 19.11
C SER A 131 10.20 -10.73 18.93
N TRP A 132 10.81 -11.58 19.73
CA TRP A 132 12.24 -11.82 19.76
C TRP A 132 12.54 -13.24 20.25
N MET A 133 13.79 -13.66 20.16
CA MET A 133 14.21 -14.99 20.60
C MET A 133 15.01 -14.89 21.89
N ASN A 134 14.62 -15.69 22.89
CA ASN A 134 15.36 -15.83 24.14
C ASN A 134 15.63 -17.30 24.40
N LEU A 135 16.91 -17.66 24.53
CA LEU A 135 17.36 -19.05 24.77
C LEU A 135 16.70 -20.06 23.80
N GLY A 136 16.66 -19.73 22.53
CA GLY A 136 16.09 -20.56 21.45
C GLY A 136 14.55 -20.61 21.43
N ARG A 137 13.87 -19.82 22.27
CA ARG A 137 12.40 -19.75 22.32
C ARG A 137 11.91 -18.41 21.82
N ILE A 138 10.87 -18.43 21.00
CA ILE A 138 10.19 -17.22 20.54
C ILE A 138 9.37 -16.64 21.68
N ILE A 139 9.65 -15.39 22.01
CA ILE A 139 8.91 -14.60 23.00
C ILE A 139 8.10 -13.56 22.25
N ASN A 140 6.79 -13.54 22.49
CA ASN A 140 5.89 -12.50 22.00
C ASN A 140 5.51 -11.63 23.19
N ASN A 141 6.07 -10.42 23.25
CA ASN A 141 5.73 -9.46 24.30
C ASN A 141 4.28 -8.97 24.16
N ARG A 142 3.76 -8.34 25.21
CA ARG A 142 2.40 -7.80 25.21
C ARG A 142 2.18 -6.81 24.08
N PHE A 143 0.94 -6.70 23.66
CA PHE A 143 0.48 -5.74 22.64
C PHE A 143 0.82 -4.30 23.06
N ARG A 144 1.26 -3.50 22.09
CA ARG A 144 1.41 -2.06 22.29
C ARG A 144 0.10 -1.37 21.88
N PRO A 145 -0.47 -0.52 22.74
CA PRO A 145 -1.60 0.33 22.37
C PRO A 145 -1.28 1.17 21.14
N LEU A 146 -2.28 1.34 20.28
CA LEU A 146 -2.15 2.13 19.06
C LEU A 146 -1.94 3.61 19.35
N ILE A 147 -1.20 4.29 18.48
CA ILE A 147 -1.03 5.75 18.51
C ILE A 147 -2.38 6.38 18.18
N LYS A 148 -2.93 7.14 19.14
CA LYS A 148 -4.23 7.81 19.00
C LYS A 148 -4.09 9.15 18.28
N ASP A 149 -3.10 9.92 18.69
CA ASP A 149 -2.80 11.25 18.17
C ASP A 149 -1.60 11.17 17.23
N LEU A 150 -1.86 11.26 15.92
CA LEU A 150 -0.82 11.20 14.90
C LEU A 150 -0.02 12.51 14.78
N ASP A 151 -0.48 13.59 15.39
CA ASP A 151 0.24 14.87 15.41
C ASP A 151 1.46 14.86 16.34
N THR A 152 1.53 13.85 17.21
CA THR A 152 2.71 13.61 18.06
C THR A 152 3.90 13.02 17.30
N LEU A 153 3.66 12.52 16.08
CA LEU A 153 4.73 11.98 15.25
C LEU A 153 5.51 13.11 14.56
N PRO A 154 6.84 12.99 14.47
CA PRO A 154 7.63 13.91 13.67
C PRO A 154 7.28 13.80 12.18
N LEU A 155 7.65 14.82 11.42
CA LEU A 155 7.53 14.76 9.97
C LEU A 155 8.48 13.69 9.39
N PRO A 156 8.07 13.03 8.30
CA PRO A 156 8.92 12.03 7.65
C PRO A 156 10.27 12.60 7.19
N ALA A 157 11.35 11.85 7.39
CA ALA A 157 12.73 12.25 7.09
C ALA A 157 13.03 12.30 5.57
N ARG A 158 12.39 13.21 4.85
CA ARG A 158 12.50 13.32 3.38
C ARG A 158 13.85 13.82 2.87
N HIS A 159 14.70 14.36 3.73
CA HIS A 159 16.06 14.74 3.33
C HIS A 159 16.88 13.55 2.81
N PHE A 160 16.60 12.32 3.25
CA PHE A 160 17.20 11.10 2.70
C PHE A 160 16.80 10.78 1.26
N ILE A 161 15.78 11.45 0.74
CA ILE A 161 15.26 11.24 -0.63
C ILE A 161 15.25 12.54 -1.45
N ALA A 162 15.85 13.62 -0.98
CA ALA A 162 15.79 14.94 -1.62
C ALA A 162 16.39 14.96 -3.04
N ASP A 163 17.40 14.12 -3.29
CA ASP A 163 18.05 13.92 -4.59
C ASP A 163 17.29 12.95 -5.51
N ARG A 164 16.29 12.25 -4.99
CA ARG A 164 15.56 11.20 -5.70
C ARG A 164 14.34 11.77 -6.40
N ARG A 165 14.18 11.45 -7.68
CA ARG A 165 13.05 11.91 -8.48
C ARG A 165 12.00 10.81 -8.59
N TYR A 166 11.25 10.62 -7.52
CA TYR A 166 10.07 9.77 -7.57
C TYR A 166 9.03 10.39 -8.51
N HIS A 167 8.21 9.55 -9.10
CA HIS A 167 7.17 10.01 -10.02
C HIS A 167 5.92 9.15 -9.93
N ASN A 168 4.79 9.79 -10.16
CA ASN A 168 3.52 9.12 -10.33
C ASN A 168 3.06 9.28 -11.79
N PRO A 169 2.87 8.20 -12.55
CA PRO A 169 2.45 8.30 -13.95
C PRO A 169 1.07 8.94 -14.14
N LYS A 170 0.29 9.09 -13.07
CA LYS A 170 -0.99 9.81 -13.07
C LYS A 170 -0.81 11.33 -12.94
N ILE A 171 0.34 11.78 -12.45
CA ILE A 171 0.65 13.19 -12.22
C ILE A 171 1.85 13.58 -13.08
N LYS A 172 1.62 14.49 -14.03
CA LYS A 172 2.65 14.95 -14.98
C LYS A 172 3.56 16.05 -14.39
N HIS A 173 4.07 15.87 -13.19
CA HIS A 173 4.93 16.88 -12.58
C HIS A 173 6.22 16.26 -11.99
N LYS A 174 7.30 17.05 -12.07
CA LYS A 174 8.55 16.82 -11.36
C LYS A 174 8.35 17.32 -9.92
N GLY A 175 8.94 16.67 -8.94
CA GLY A 175 8.75 17.04 -7.53
C GLY A 175 7.49 16.37 -6.93
N TYR A 176 7.42 15.05 -7.04
CA TYR A 176 6.39 14.22 -6.45
C TYR A 176 6.87 13.54 -5.16
N THR A 177 6.01 13.53 -4.15
CA THR A 177 6.22 12.72 -2.95
C THR A 177 4.89 12.14 -2.45
N THR A 178 4.94 11.37 -1.37
CA THR A 178 3.76 10.82 -0.69
C THR A 178 3.55 11.46 0.67
N ALA A 179 2.31 11.48 1.12
CA ALA A 179 1.91 11.89 2.46
C ALA A 179 0.74 11.02 2.93
N PHE A 180 0.43 11.06 4.22
CA PHE A 180 -0.79 10.47 4.76
C PHE A 180 -1.44 11.44 5.75
N THR A 181 -2.75 11.41 5.81
CA THR A 181 -3.54 12.24 6.74
C THR A 181 -4.27 11.40 7.78
N SER A 182 -4.36 10.09 7.52
CA SER A 182 -5.06 9.15 8.40
C SER A 182 -4.46 7.75 8.29
N ARG A 183 -4.78 6.91 9.25
CA ARG A 183 -4.49 5.48 9.27
C ARG A 183 -5.77 4.71 9.52
N ASN A 184 -5.95 3.62 8.84
CA ASN A 184 -7.10 2.72 8.84
C ASN A 184 -8.30 3.21 8.02
N CYS A 185 -9.14 2.22 7.71
CA CYS A 185 -10.40 2.34 7.02
C CYS A 185 -11.48 1.64 7.88
N PRO A 186 -12.66 2.25 8.15
CA PRO A 186 -13.66 1.67 9.04
C PRO A 186 -14.42 0.50 8.42
N TYR A 187 -14.31 0.33 7.13
CA TYR A 187 -15.07 -0.70 6.39
C TYR A 187 -14.47 -2.10 6.57
N HIS A 188 -15.30 -3.12 6.43
CA HIS A 188 -14.97 -4.50 6.71
C HIS A 188 -14.95 -5.39 5.46
N CYS A 189 -14.46 -4.89 4.34
CA CYS A 189 -14.31 -5.69 3.13
C CYS A 189 -13.41 -6.90 3.40
N ILE A 190 -13.90 -8.11 3.13
CA ILE A 190 -13.26 -9.36 3.58
C ILE A 190 -11.88 -9.62 2.95
N TYR A 191 -11.65 -9.10 1.75
CA TYR A 191 -10.43 -9.28 0.96
C TYR A 191 -9.39 -8.20 1.18
N CYS A 192 -9.75 -7.12 1.91
CA CYS A 192 -8.98 -5.88 1.88
C CYS A 192 -7.61 -6.02 2.54
N VAL A 193 -6.60 -5.61 1.78
CA VAL A 193 -5.26 -5.32 2.27
C VAL A 193 -5.06 -3.81 2.13
N PRO A 194 -5.17 -3.06 3.23
CA PRO A 194 -4.92 -1.63 3.23
C PRO A 194 -3.42 -1.33 3.04
N SER A 195 -3.00 -0.10 3.24
CA SER A 195 -1.58 0.26 3.25
C SER A 195 -0.77 -0.67 4.18
N SER A 196 0.52 -0.86 3.90
CA SER A 196 1.33 -1.84 4.62
C SER A 196 1.37 -1.59 6.13
N LEU A 197 1.44 -0.33 6.56
CA LEU A 197 1.36 0.02 7.98
C LEU A 197 0.00 -0.33 8.58
N THR A 198 -1.08 0.10 7.93
CA THR A 198 -2.44 -0.21 8.39
C THR A 198 -2.68 -1.71 8.45
N PHE A 199 -2.17 -2.47 7.50
CA PHE A 199 -2.33 -3.92 7.52
C PHE A 199 -1.59 -4.56 8.70
N ALA A 200 -0.38 -4.10 9.02
CA ALA A 200 0.34 -4.55 10.23
C ALA A 200 -0.45 -4.22 11.51
N ARG A 201 -1.01 -2.99 11.60
CA ARG A 201 -1.91 -2.59 12.70
C ARG A 201 -3.13 -3.50 12.83
N GLU A 202 -3.77 -3.82 11.70
CA GLU A 202 -4.95 -4.69 11.69
C GLU A 202 -4.63 -6.11 12.15
N ILE A 203 -3.54 -6.71 11.65
CA ILE A 203 -3.12 -8.05 12.03
C ILE A 203 -2.89 -8.10 13.55
N GLU A 204 -2.14 -7.15 14.08
CA GLU A 204 -1.77 -7.13 15.48
C GLU A 204 -2.98 -6.82 16.38
N ASN A 205 -3.80 -5.82 16.04
CA ASN A 205 -4.97 -5.46 16.84
C ASN A 205 -6.05 -6.56 16.82
N LYS A 206 -6.28 -7.20 15.66
CA LYS A 206 -7.20 -8.35 15.57
C LYS A 206 -6.72 -9.54 16.39
N ARG A 207 -5.40 -9.80 16.42
CA ARG A 207 -4.80 -10.88 17.22
C ARG A 207 -5.06 -10.70 18.72
N HIS A 208 -5.03 -9.46 19.22
CA HIS A 208 -5.14 -9.17 20.64
C HIS A 208 -6.53 -8.78 21.11
N ASN A 209 -7.25 -7.99 20.30
CA ASN A 209 -8.53 -7.41 20.67
C ASN A 209 -9.72 -8.01 19.89
N GLY A 210 -9.45 -8.89 18.91
CA GLY A 210 -10.48 -9.47 18.05
C GLY A 210 -11.13 -8.48 17.09
N LEU A 211 -10.73 -7.21 17.09
CA LEU A 211 -11.37 -6.13 16.38
C LEU A 211 -10.41 -5.44 15.39
N LYS A 212 -10.97 -4.82 14.36
CA LYS A 212 -10.27 -3.89 13.50
C LYS A 212 -9.88 -2.63 14.32
N PRO A 213 -8.68 -2.04 14.10
CA PRO A 213 -8.30 -0.83 14.82
C PRO A 213 -9.17 0.36 14.41
N PRO A 214 -9.39 1.32 15.32
CA PRO A 214 -10.06 2.57 14.98
C PRO A 214 -9.21 3.40 14.02
N ILE A 215 -9.85 4.37 13.36
CA ILE A 215 -9.15 5.33 12.54
C ILE A 215 -8.40 6.31 13.46
N SER A 216 -7.17 6.61 13.08
CA SER A 216 -6.38 7.70 13.66
C SER A 216 -6.18 8.78 12.60
N TYR A 217 -6.30 10.04 12.99
CA TYR A 217 -6.19 11.19 12.10
C TYR A 217 -5.03 12.10 12.52
N ARG A 218 -4.47 12.77 11.52
CA ARG A 218 -3.71 14.03 11.75
C ARG A 218 -4.67 15.19 11.72
N SER A 219 -4.42 16.23 12.50
CA SER A 219 -5.18 17.47 12.40
C SER A 219 -4.94 18.16 11.05
N PRO A 220 -5.89 18.98 10.56
CA PRO A 220 -5.66 19.80 9.37
C PRO A 220 -4.43 20.71 9.53
N GLU A 221 -4.18 21.23 10.72
CA GLU A 221 -3.03 22.08 11.06
C GLU A 221 -1.70 21.33 10.92
N SER A 222 -1.68 20.05 11.31
CA SER A 222 -0.49 19.19 11.12
C SER A 222 -0.24 18.91 9.64
N VAL A 223 -1.30 18.68 8.86
CA VAL A 223 -1.19 18.51 7.41
C VAL A 223 -0.75 19.81 6.74
N ASP A 224 -1.30 20.97 7.13
CA ASP A 224 -0.93 22.28 6.59
C ASP A 224 0.57 22.57 6.80
N ARG A 225 1.11 22.29 8.00
CA ARG A 225 2.55 22.44 8.28
C ARG A 225 3.41 21.57 7.36
N GLU A 226 3.00 20.32 7.11
CA GLU A 226 3.74 19.44 6.20
C GLU A 226 3.67 19.94 4.75
N MET A 227 2.50 20.38 4.29
CA MET A 227 2.33 20.91 2.94
C MET A 227 3.12 22.21 2.73
N ALA A 228 3.17 23.10 3.73
CA ALA A 228 4.02 24.29 3.71
C ALA A 228 5.50 23.93 3.50
N MET A 229 6.02 23.02 4.32
CA MET A 229 7.41 22.55 4.22
C MET A 229 7.68 21.93 2.83
N LEU A 230 6.78 21.09 2.34
CA LEU A 230 6.95 20.44 1.02
C LEU A 230 6.92 21.46 -0.12
N HIS A 231 6.06 22.46 -0.03
CA HIS A 231 6.00 23.56 -1.01
C HIS A 231 7.32 24.35 -1.02
N GLU A 232 7.86 24.72 0.14
CA GLU A 232 9.17 25.39 0.29
C GLU A 232 10.32 24.54 -0.27
N GLN A 233 10.26 23.21 -0.14
CA GLN A 233 11.22 22.26 -0.72
C GLN A 233 11.04 22.05 -2.23
N GLY A 234 10.05 22.69 -2.86
CA GLY A 234 9.81 22.63 -4.30
C GLY A 234 9.01 21.42 -4.76
N TYR A 235 8.36 20.69 -3.86
CA TYR A 235 7.40 19.66 -4.26
C TYR A 235 6.13 20.30 -4.84
N GLN A 236 5.64 19.74 -5.94
CA GLN A 236 4.48 20.24 -6.67
C GLN A 236 3.32 19.24 -6.71
N ALA A 237 3.57 18.01 -6.28
CA ALA A 237 2.59 16.95 -6.39
C ALA A 237 2.66 15.97 -5.22
N ILE A 238 1.50 15.62 -4.68
CA ILE A 238 1.33 14.74 -3.52
C ILE A 238 0.44 13.55 -3.85
N GLY A 239 0.91 12.34 -3.52
CA GLY A 239 0.05 11.16 -3.48
C GLY A 239 -0.34 10.85 -2.03
N PHE A 240 -1.60 11.03 -1.67
CA PHE A 240 -2.05 10.62 -0.36
C PHE A 240 -2.18 9.09 -0.26
N MET A 241 -1.52 8.54 0.75
CA MET A 241 -1.44 7.09 1.00
C MET A 241 -2.48 6.60 2.02
N ASP A 242 -3.47 7.42 2.29
CA ASP A 242 -4.61 7.06 3.14
C ASP A 242 -5.37 5.88 2.54
N ASP A 243 -5.79 4.94 3.37
CA ASP A 243 -6.59 3.78 2.94
C ASP A 243 -7.99 4.18 2.44
N ASN A 244 -8.47 5.32 2.90
CA ASN A 244 -9.60 6.07 2.38
C ASN A 244 -9.42 7.54 2.78
N PHE A 245 -9.30 8.43 1.83
CA PHE A 245 -9.04 9.86 2.10
C PHE A 245 -10.30 10.60 2.53
N ILE A 246 -11.45 10.24 1.96
CA ILE A 246 -12.72 10.95 2.18
C ILE A 246 -13.50 10.29 3.32
N TRP A 247 -13.58 10.98 4.47
CA TRP A 247 -14.27 10.51 5.67
C TRP A 247 -15.57 11.24 5.95
N ASN A 248 -15.54 12.55 5.86
CA ASN A 248 -16.66 13.43 5.98
C ASN A 248 -16.39 14.72 5.19
N GLU A 249 -17.43 15.45 4.92
CA GLU A 249 -17.39 16.62 4.04
C GLU A 249 -16.50 17.73 4.62
N GLU A 250 -16.65 18.03 5.92
CA GLU A 250 -15.90 19.12 6.57
C GLU A 250 -14.39 18.89 6.56
N ARG A 251 -13.93 17.68 6.93
CA ARG A 251 -12.52 17.34 6.86
C ARG A 251 -12.00 17.38 5.42
N THR A 252 -12.79 16.86 4.48
CA THR A 252 -12.39 16.87 3.06
C THR A 252 -12.24 18.30 2.57
N ARG A 253 -13.15 19.21 2.95
CA ARG A 253 -13.07 20.63 2.63
C ARG A 253 -11.78 21.25 3.17
N GLN A 254 -11.45 21.03 4.45
CA GLN A 254 -10.24 21.57 5.08
C GLN A 254 -8.96 21.08 4.35
N LEU A 255 -8.89 19.79 4.01
CA LEU A 255 -7.75 19.26 3.27
C LEU A 255 -7.68 19.79 1.83
N CYS A 256 -8.81 19.94 1.13
CA CYS A 256 -8.88 20.55 -0.18
C CYS A 256 -8.44 22.03 -0.15
N ASP A 257 -8.84 22.80 0.87
CA ASP A 257 -8.43 24.19 1.06
C ASP A 257 -6.91 24.30 1.28
N ILE A 258 -6.31 23.40 2.03
CA ILE A 258 -4.85 23.31 2.20
C ILE A 258 -4.16 23.05 0.85
N MET A 259 -4.61 22.08 0.07
CA MET A 259 -3.99 21.77 -1.21
C MET A 259 -4.11 22.94 -2.19
N LYS A 260 -5.25 23.66 -2.20
CA LYS A 260 -5.48 24.85 -2.99
C LYS A 260 -4.58 26.01 -2.55
N LYS A 261 -4.36 26.20 -1.25
CA LYS A 261 -3.49 27.24 -0.69
C LYS A 261 -2.07 27.17 -1.24
N TYR A 262 -1.54 25.96 -1.46
CA TYR A 262 -0.19 25.75 -1.96
C TYR A 262 -0.12 25.44 -3.47
N ASP A 263 -1.22 25.50 -4.19
CA ASP A 263 -1.33 25.19 -5.63
C ASP A 263 -0.68 23.84 -5.99
N MET A 264 -0.87 22.84 -5.13
CA MET A 264 -0.31 21.52 -5.31
C MET A 264 -1.28 20.58 -6.04
N LEU A 265 -0.77 19.85 -7.02
CA LEU A 265 -1.50 18.72 -7.59
C LEU A 265 -1.48 17.55 -6.61
N TRP A 266 -2.60 16.83 -6.53
CA TRP A 266 -2.68 15.71 -5.61
C TRP A 266 -3.63 14.61 -6.09
N GLY A 267 -3.57 13.47 -5.42
CA GLY A 267 -4.49 12.39 -5.68
C GLY A 267 -4.62 11.47 -4.48
N CYS A 268 -5.73 10.75 -4.44
CA CYS A 268 -6.09 9.91 -3.30
C CYS A 268 -6.82 8.63 -3.69
N GLN A 269 -7.01 7.76 -2.71
CA GLN A 269 -7.92 6.64 -2.75
C GLN A 269 -9.24 7.02 -2.08
N ALA A 270 -10.35 6.66 -2.68
CA ALA A 270 -11.68 6.92 -2.15
C ALA A 270 -12.65 5.76 -2.41
N ARG A 271 -13.71 5.76 -1.63
CA ARG A 271 -14.87 4.89 -1.84
C ARG A 271 -15.92 5.60 -2.67
N VAL A 272 -16.68 4.81 -3.39
CA VAL A 272 -17.78 5.28 -4.23
C VAL A 272 -18.86 6.02 -3.41
N ASP A 273 -19.27 5.44 -2.28
CA ASP A 273 -20.31 5.98 -1.39
C ASP A 273 -19.92 7.27 -0.65
N ALA A 274 -18.64 7.67 -0.72
CA ALA A 274 -18.16 8.94 -0.20
C ALA A 274 -18.24 10.10 -1.22
N ILE A 275 -18.52 9.81 -2.48
CA ILE A 275 -18.53 10.82 -3.55
C ILE A 275 -19.93 11.45 -3.65
N THR A 276 -20.12 12.55 -2.97
CA THR A 276 -21.29 13.44 -3.10
C THR A 276 -20.99 14.60 -4.06
N GLU A 277 -22.01 15.35 -4.47
CA GLU A 277 -21.81 16.50 -5.35
C GLU A 277 -20.89 17.58 -4.73
N PRO A 278 -21.06 17.98 -3.45
CA PRO A 278 -20.12 18.90 -2.79
C PRO A 278 -18.69 18.35 -2.79
N ILE A 279 -18.49 17.08 -2.47
CA ILE A 279 -17.17 16.44 -2.47
C ILE A 279 -16.53 16.48 -3.87
N ALA A 280 -17.26 16.04 -4.91
CA ALA A 280 -16.74 16.04 -6.27
C ALA A 280 -16.32 17.44 -6.75
N LYS A 281 -17.11 18.48 -6.37
CA LYS A 281 -16.80 19.88 -6.65
C LYS A 281 -15.51 20.32 -5.94
N MET A 282 -15.38 20.08 -4.64
CA MET A 282 -14.18 20.42 -3.87
C MET A 282 -12.92 19.75 -4.42
N LEU A 283 -13.01 18.48 -4.79
CA LEU A 283 -11.90 17.75 -5.42
C LEU A 283 -11.47 18.43 -6.73
N GLY A 284 -12.43 18.77 -7.61
CA GLY A 284 -12.13 19.42 -8.89
C GLY A 284 -11.52 20.83 -8.74
N GLU A 285 -11.93 21.58 -7.71
CA GLU A 285 -11.47 22.95 -7.47
C GLU A 285 -10.13 23.04 -6.71
N SER A 286 -9.64 21.92 -6.14
CA SER A 286 -8.44 21.88 -5.27
C SER A 286 -7.20 21.27 -5.90
N GLY A 287 -7.20 21.04 -7.22
CA GLY A 287 -6.05 20.44 -7.89
C GLY A 287 -5.97 18.89 -7.78
N CYS A 288 -7.09 18.23 -7.43
CA CYS A 288 -7.15 16.78 -7.43
C CYS A 288 -7.05 16.24 -8.85
N CYS A 289 -5.94 15.62 -9.19
CA CYS A 289 -5.62 15.15 -10.53
C CYS A 289 -5.85 13.63 -10.73
N TYR A 290 -6.22 12.90 -9.69
CA TYR A 290 -6.79 11.55 -9.79
C TYR A 290 -7.48 11.12 -8.49
N VAL A 291 -8.54 10.35 -8.64
CA VAL A 291 -9.15 9.58 -7.57
C VAL A 291 -9.13 8.09 -7.94
N ASP A 292 -8.50 7.28 -7.10
CA ASP A 292 -8.52 5.82 -7.22
C ASP A 292 -9.76 5.29 -6.52
N LEU A 293 -10.80 4.92 -7.29
CA LEU A 293 -12.05 4.36 -6.76
C LEU A 293 -12.02 2.84 -6.73
N GLY A 294 -12.25 2.27 -5.56
CA GLY A 294 -12.49 0.84 -5.40
C GLY A 294 -13.96 0.51 -5.72
N VAL A 295 -14.24 0.02 -6.92
CA VAL A 295 -15.58 -0.43 -7.33
C VAL A 295 -15.73 -1.94 -7.24
N GLU A 296 -14.65 -2.68 -7.44
CA GLU A 296 -14.48 -4.13 -7.37
C GLU A 296 -15.36 -4.91 -8.36
N SER A 297 -16.68 -4.80 -8.31
CA SER A 297 -17.62 -5.55 -9.15
C SER A 297 -18.79 -4.68 -9.60
N PHE A 298 -19.40 -5.05 -10.73
CA PHE A 298 -20.71 -4.53 -11.18
C PHE A 298 -21.82 -5.57 -10.97
N ASN A 299 -21.77 -6.25 -9.83
CA ASN A 299 -22.79 -7.20 -9.38
C ASN A 299 -23.05 -7.00 -7.89
N ASP A 300 -24.25 -6.59 -7.52
CA ASP A 300 -24.62 -6.21 -6.15
C ASP A 300 -24.53 -7.38 -5.16
N GLU A 301 -24.81 -8.62 -5.59
CA GLU A 301 -24.67 -9.79 -4.72
C GLU A 301 -23.19 -10.08 -4.40
N ILE A 302 -22.30 -9.87 -5.36
CA ILE A 302 -20.85 -9.98 -5.13
C ILE A 302 -20.39 -8.86 -4.20
N LEU A 303 -20.81 -7.62 -4.44
CA LEU A 303 -20.49 -6.47 -3.58
C LEU A 303 -20.97 -6.68 -2.13
N LYS A 304 -22.16 -7.24 -1.97
CA LYS A 304 -22.71 -7.61 -0.66
C LYS A 304 -21.92 -8.73 0.00
N TYR A 305 -21.58 -9.79 -0.74
CA TYR A 305 -20.78 -10.90 -0.21
C TYR A 305 -19.44 -10.43 0.33
N VAL A 306 -18.74 -9.61 -0.43
CA VAL A 306 -17.43 -9.07 -0.03
C VAL A 306 -17.53 -7.94 1.00
N ARG A 307 -18.73 -7.60 1.45
CA ARG A 307 -19.02 -6.53 2.41
C ARG A 307 -18.46 -5.17 1.95
N LYS A 308 -18.58 -4.91 0.65
CA LYS A 308 -18.15 -3.59 0.12
C LYS A 308 -19.09 -2.48 0.59
N GLY A 309 -20.38 -2.75 0.76
CA GLY A 309 -21.36 -1.81 1.27
C GLY A 309 -21.72 -0.69 0.28
N ILE A 310 -21.59 -0.95 -1.02
CA ILE A 310 -22.00 -0.05 -2.10
C ILE A 310 -22.90 -0.83 -3.09
N THR A 311 -23.60 -0.09 -3.95
CA THR A 311 -24.40 -0.64 -5.06
C THR A 311 -23.82 -0.23 -6.41
N THR A 312 -24.22 -0.94 -7.45
CA THR A 312 -23.84 -0.60 -8.83
C THR A 312 -24.38 0.77 -9.25
N GLU A 313 -25.56 1.17 -8.77
CA GLU A 313 -26.12 2.50 -9.01
C GLU A 313 -25.22 3.62 -8.45
N GLN A 314 -24.78 3.48 -7.21
CA GLN A 314 -23.84 4.42 -6.58
C GLN A 314 -22.52 4.53 -7.36
N ILE A 315 -22.06 3.45 -8.00
CA ILE A 315 -20.86 3.49 -8.85
C ILE A 315 -21.08 4.45 -10.04
N TYR A 316 -22.22 4.33 -10.74
CA TYR A 316 -22.54 5.20 -11.87
C TYR A 316 -22.69 6.66 -11.45
N GLU A 317 -23.38 6.92 -10.33
CA GLU A 317 -23.58 8.27 -9.79
C GLU A 317 -22.26 8.93 -9.44
N ALA A 318 -21.42 8.27 -8.64
CA ALA A 318 -20.12 8.80 -8.22
C ALA A 318 -19.22 9.15 -9.41
N ILE A 319 -19.16 8.27 -10.41
CA ILE A 319 -18.36 8.53 -11.62
C ILE A 319 -18.96 9.68 -12.43
N GLY A 320 -20.29 9.77 -12.51
CA GLY A 320 -20.98 10.91 -13.14
C GLY A 320 -20.62 12.23 -12.49
N LEU A 321 -20.65 12.31 -11.16
CA LEU A 321 -20.26 13.48 -10.39
C LEU A 321 -18.80 13.87 -10.58
N LEU A 322 -17.86 12.93 -10.48
CA LEU A 322 -16.45 13.21 -10.69
C LEU A 322 -16.16 13.73 -12.10
N LYS A 323 -16.81 13.17 -13.13
CA LYS A 323 -16.70 13.67 -14.50
C LYS A 323 -17.28 15.07 -14.67
N LYS A 324 -18.42 15.36 -14.04
CA LYS A 324 -19.08 16.69 -14.04
C LYS A 324 -18.11 17.77 -13.57
N TYR A 325 -17.29 17.47 -12.57
CA TYR A 325 -16.31 18.40 -11.99
C TYR A 325 -14.87 18.18 -12.49
N ASN A 326 -14.70 17.47 -13.60
CA ASN A 326 -13.41 17.24 -14.26
C ASN A 326 -12.35 16.56 -13.38
N VAL A 327 -12.75 15.75 -12.41
CA VAL A 327 -11.83 14.96 -11.59
C VAL A 327 -11.50 13.66 -12.32
N PRO A 328 -10.22 13.43 -12.69
CA PRO A 328 -9.83 12.19 -13.35
C PRO A 328 -10.00 10.96 -12.45
N VAL A 329 -10.53 9.88 -13.03
CA VAL A 329 -10.92 8.67 -12.30
C VAL A 329 -10.10 7.47 -12.74
N LYS A 330 -9.52 6.77 -11.77
CA LYS A 330 -9.04 5.41 -11.95
C LYS A 330 -9.96 4.44 -11.22
N LEU A 331 -10.48 3.45 -11.92
CA LEU A 331 -11.27 2.37 -11.32
C LEU A 331 -10.39 1.19 -10.95
N ASN A 332 -10.60 0.65 -9.76
CA ASN A 332 -10.07 -0.64 -9.36
C ASN A 332 -11.19 -1.67 -9.41
N VAL A 333 -11.02 -2.68 -10.26
CA VAL A 333 -11.92 -3.82 -10.43
C VAL A 333 -11.23 -5.06 -9.96
N LEU A 334 -11.90 -5.84 -9.12
CA LEU A 334 -11.36 -7.04 -8.49
C LEU A 334 -12.22 -8.25 -8.92
N ILE A 335 -11.59 -9.24 -9.50
CA ILE A 335 -12.26 -10.48 -9.92
C ILE A 335 -11.79 -11.65 -9.07
N GLY A 336 -12.63 -12.67 -8.89
CA GLY A 336 -12.32 -13.82 -8.05
C GLY A 336 -12.52 -13.56 -6.55
N SER A 337 -13.26 -12.52 -6.17
CA SER A 337 -13.43 -12.11 -4.78
C SER A 337 -14.55 -12.83 -4.03
N SER A 338 -15.37 -13.60 -4.76
CA SER A 338 -16.58 -14.25 -4.23
C SER A 338 -16.81 -15.63 -4.86
N PRO A 339 -17.30 -16.63 -4.10
CA PRO A 339 -17.72 -17.92 -4.64
C PRO A 339 -18.97 -17.80 -5.56
N LEU A 340 -19.64 -16.65 -5.53
CA LEU A 340 -20.77 -16.36 -6.41
C LEU A 340 -20.34 -15.99 -7.83
N GLU A 341 -19.05 -15.72 -8.04
CA GLU A 341 -18.56 -15.37 -9.38
C GLU A 341 -18.66 -16.53 -10.35
N THR A 342 -19.19 -16.21 -11.53
CA THR A 342 -19.26 -17.08 -12.71
C THR A 342 -18.57 -16.39 -13.89
N LYS A 343 -18.41 -17.09 -15.00
CA LYS A 343 -17.88 -16.49 -16.24
C LYS A 343 -18.75 -15.32 -16.73
N GLU A 344 -20.07 -15.41 -16.51
CA GLU A 344 -21.05 -14.41 -16.92
C GLU A 344 -20.94 -13.14 -16.07
N THR A 345 -20.94 -13.26 -14.73
CA THR A 345 -20.83 -12.11 -13.81
C THR A 345 -19.49 -11.40 -13.99
N LEU A 346 -18.42 -12.17 -14.21
CA LEU A 346 -17.10 -11.65 -14.44
C LEU A 346 -17.02 -10.86 -15.77
N ARG A 347 -17.52 -11.43 -16.87
CA ARG A 347 -17.60 -10.74 -18.16
C ARG A 347 -18.47 -9.49 -18.10
N HIS A 348 -19.57 -9.54 -17.36
CA HIS A 348 -20.45 -8.40 -17.13
C HIS A 348 -19.68 -7.27 -16.44
N THR A 349 -19.04 -7.53 -15.31
CA THR A 349 -18.22 -6.57 -14.57
C THR A 349 -17.14 -5.92 -15.46
N LEU A 350 -16.39 -6.72 -16.20
CA LEU A 350 -15.36 -6.23 -17.10
C LEU A 350 -15.90 -5.36 -18.25
N LYS A 351 -17.09 -5.66 -18.75
CA LYS A 351 -17.78 -4.91 -19.79
C LYS A 351 -18.29 -3.57 -19.27
N GLU A 352 -18.95 -3.57 -18.12
CA GLU A 352 -19.49 -2.34 -17.50
C GLU A 352 -18.38 -1.37 -17.14
N ALA A 353 -17.29 -1.86 -16.54
CA ALA A 353 -16.12 -1.02 -16.23
C ALA A 353 -15.55 -0.31 -17.46
N LYS A 354 -15.50 -0.97 -18.62
CA LYS A 354 -15.04 -0.37 -19.88
C LYS A 354 -16.01 0.67 -20.46
N LYS A 355 -17.32 0.46 -20.31
CA LYS A 355 -18.35 1.39 -20.78
C LYS A 355 -18.27 2.76 -20.11
N LEU A 356 -17.79 2.81 -18.89
CA LEU A 356 -17.66 4.06 -18.13
C LEU A 356 -16.65 5.05 -18.72
N LYS A 357 -15.76 4.63 -19.61
CA LYS A 357 -14.80 5.50 -20.31
C LYS A 357 -14.07 6.47 -19.37
N VAL A 358 -13.67 5.99 -18.19
CA VAL A 358 -12.84 6.73 -17.23
C VAL A 358 -11.38 6.83 -17.71
N ASP A 359 -10.56 7.56 -16.99
CA ASP A 359 -9.16 7.80 -17.37
C ASP A 359 -8.32 6.52 -17.37
N GLN A 360 -8.57 5.64 -16.39
CA GLN A 360 -7.91 4.35 -16.29
C GLN A 360 -8.81 3.32 -15.60
N VAL A 361 -8.74 2.08 -16.06
CA VAL A 361 -9.30 0.93 -15.34
C VAL A 361 -8.17 -0.05 -15.02
N MET A 362 -8.12 -0.46 -13.77
CA MET A 362 -7.23 -1.51 -13.30
C MET A 362 -8.05 -2.77 -13.04
N PHE A 363 -7.71 -3.85 -13.70
CA PHE A 363 -8.33 -5.16 -13.51
C PHE A 363 -7.34 -6.06 -12.79
N ASN A 364 -7.71 -6.52 -11.61
CA ASN A 364 -6.89 -7.42 -10.80
C ASN A 364 -7.67 -8.67 -10.42
N ILE A 365 -6.99 -9.79 -10.30
CA ILE A 365 -7.52 -10.97 -9.62
C ILE A 365 -7.24 -10.78 -8.13
N VAL A 366 -8.20 -11.12 -7.28
CA VAL A 366 -7.99 -11.05 -5.84
C VAL A 366 -6.87 -12.00 -5.41
N SER A 367 -5.97 -11.51 -4.59
CA SER A 367 -5.00 -12.35 -3.91
C SER A 367 -5.48 -12.60 -2.47
N PRO A 368 -5.58 -13.85 -2.03
CA PRO A 368 -6.02 -14.16 -0.66
C PRO A 368 -4.87 -13.94 0.32
N PHE A 369 -4.61 -12.68 0.67
CA PHE A 369 -3.49 -12.34 1.53
C PHE A 369 -3.65 -12.90 2.95
N PRO A 370 -2.62 -13.59 3.49
CA PRO A 370 -2.59 -14.03 4.88
C PRO A 370 -2.84 -12.88 5.86
N GLY A 371 -3.80 -13.07 6.78
CA GLY A 371 -4.27 -12.04 7.71
C GLY A 371 -5.63 -11.44 7.33
N THR A 372 -6.12 -11.67 6.11
CA THR A 372 -7.48 -11.29 5.68
C THR A 372 -8.52 -12.37 6.02
N GLU A 373 -9.78 -11.97 6.17
CA GLU A 373 -10.89 -12.92 6.31
C GLU A 373 -11.04 -13.78 5.05
N PHE A 374 -10.84 -13.21 3.89
CA PHE A 374 -10.92 -13.94 2.61
C PHE A 374 -9.90 -15.07 2.53
N TYR A 375 -8.67 -14.85 3.00
CA TYR A 375 -7.67 -15.93 3.08
C TYR A 375 -8.13 -17.08 3.98
N LYS A 376 -8.71 -16.77 5.14
CA LYS A 376 -9.27 -17.76 6.04
C LYS A 376 -10.37 -18.57 5.36
N LEU A 377 -11.31 -17.90 4.70
CA LEU A 377 -12.39 -18.56 3.91
C LEU A 377 -11.81 -19.45 2.81
N CYS A 378 -10.77 -18.98 2.09
CA CYS A 378 -10.11 -19.78 1.05
C CYS A 378 -9.47 -21.06 1.60
N LYS A 379 -8.86 -21.00 2.79
CA LYS A 379 -8.29 -22.18 3.45
C LYS A 379 -9.39 -23.14 3.92
N GLU A 380 -10.43 -22.65 4.58
CA GLU A 380 -11.53 -23.46 5.13
C GLU A 380 -12.34 -24.17 4.03
N ASN A 381 -12.45 -23.56 2.85
CA ASN A 381 -13.22 -24.12 1.74
C ASN A 381 -12.36 -24.80 0.66
N ASN A 382 -11.03 -24.93 0.88
CA ASN A 382 -10.10 -25.51 -0.09
C ASN A 382 -10.13 -24.81 -1.47
N TRP A 383 -10.23 -23.47 -1.48
CA TRP A 383 -10.23 -22.69 -2.72
C TRP A 383 -8.82 -22.33 -3.22
N LEU A 384 -7.77 -22.58 -2.44
CA LEU A 384 -6.39 -22.40 -2.89
C LEU A 384 -5.97 -23.52 -3.83
N SER A 385 -5.32 -23.18 -4.93
CA SER A 385 -4.71 -24.13 -5.86
C SER A 385 -3.35 -24.65 -5.38
N THR A 386 -2.81 -24.04 -4.33
CA THR A 386 -1.55 -24.34 -3.68
C THR A 386 -1.79 -24.70 -2.20
N PRO A 387 -0.91 -25.46 -1.53
CA PRO A 387 -1.09 -25.81 -0.11
C PRO A 387 -1.19 -24.60 0.81
N ASP A 388 -0.55 -23.49 0.44
CA ASP A 388 -0.59 -22.24 1.17
C ASP A 388 -0.51 -21.04 0.23
N TYR A 389 -0.48 -19.83 0.80
CA TYR A 389 -0.34 -18.59 0.05
C TYR A 389 0.99 -18.55 -0.70
N VAL A 390 0.90 -18.21 -1.98
CA VAL A 390 2.06 -17.91 -2.83
C VAL A 390 1.83 -16.54 -3.46
N PRO A 391 2.80 -15.61 -3.38
CA PRO A 391 2.72 -14.32 -4.06
C PRO A 391 2.60 -14.51 -5.58
N THR A 392 1.67 -13.79 -6.20
CA THR A 392 1.42 -13.83 -7.64
C THR A 392 1.30 -12.42 -8.23
N ASP A 393 1.47 -12.30 -9.54
CA ASP A 393 1.08 -11.09 -10.25
C ASP A 393 -0.45 -11.05 -10.40
N VAL A 394 -1.11 -10.32 -9.51
CA VAL A 394 -2.58 -10.16 -9.48
C VAL A 394 -3.19 -9.62 -10.78
N GLN A 395 -2.39 -9.09 -11.70
CA GLN A 395 -2.87 -8.64 -13.01
C GLN A 395 -2.87 -9.75 -14.05
N ARG A 396 -2.40 -10.97 -13.70
CA ARG A 396 -2.19 -12.07 -14.64
C ARG A 396 -2.52 -13.44 -14.06
N GLU A 397 -2.22 -13.68 -12.79
CA GLU A 397 -2.19 -15.00 -12.18
C GLU A 397 -3.16 -15.11 -11.00
N SER A 398 -3.68 -16.30 -10.79
CA SER A 398 -4.57 -16.64 -9.69
C SER A 398 -4.14 -17.94 -9.02
N ILE A 399 -4.15 -17.94 -7.68
CA ILE A 399 -4.04 -19.17 -6.88
C ILE A 399 -5.40 -19.66 -6.37
N LEU A 400 -6.50 -19.20 -6.98
CA LEU A 400 -7.85 -19.49 -6.51
C LEU A 400 -8.62 -20.38 -7.48
N ASN A 401 -9.20 -21.45 -6.95
CA ASN A 401 -10.23 -22.25 -7.62
C ASN A 401 -11.53 -22.08 -6.84
N LEU A 402 -12.40 -21.20 -7.33
CA LEU A 402 -13.71 -20.95 -6.74
C LEU A 402 -14.75 -21.98 -7.24
N PRO A 403 -15.88 -22.18 -6.56
CA PRO A 403 -16.87 -23.19 -6.93
C PRO A 403 -17.34 -23.14 -8.40
N ASN A 404 -17.45 -21.93 -8.95
CA ASN A 404 -18.04 -21.74 -10.30
C ASN A 404 -17.00 -21.28 -11.35
N ILE A 405 -15.75 -21.05 -10.95
CA ILE A 405 -14.71 -20.59 -11.86
C ILE A 405 -13.31 -20.97 -11.35
N SER A 406 -12.51 -21.57 -12.22
CA SER A 406 -11.13 -21.95 -11.90
C SER A 406 -10.12 -20.79 -12.08
N SER A 407 -8.93 -20.91 -11.49
CA SER A 407 -7.81 -20.00 -11.66
C SER A 407 -7.50 -19.73 -13.13
N LYS A 408 -7.33 -20.80 -13.91
CA LYS A 408 -7.02 -20.72 -15.36
C LYS A 408 -8.11 -20.04 -16.19
N GLU A 409 -9.35 -20.18 -15.79
CA GLU A 409 -10.46 -19.49 -16.47
C GLU A 409 -10.47 -18.00 -16.16
N MET A 410 -10.24 -17.62 -14.89
CA MET A 410 -10.08 -16.21 -14.50
C MET A 410 -8.92 -15.54 -15.24
N GLU A 411 -7.75 -16.18 -15.24
CA GLU A 411 -6.56 -15.71 -15.96
C GLU A 411 -6.82 -15.50 -17.46
N ARG A 412 -7.45 -16.49 -18.10
CA ARG A 412 -7.78 -16.42 -19.53
C ARG A 412 -8.76 -15.30 -19.85
N ILE A 413 -9.81 -15.12 -19.00
CA ILE A 413 -10.80 -14.06 -19.17
C ILE A 413 -10.13 -12.70 -18.97
N LEU A 414 -9.32 -12.55 -17.91
CA LEU A 414 -8.59 -11.32 -17.62
C LEU A 414 -7.63 -10.96 -18.75
N PHE A 415 -6.86 -11.92 -19.24
CA PHE A 415 -5.93 -11.70 -20.37
C PHE A 415 -6.65 -11.18 -21.61
N LYS A 416 -7.76 -11.85 -22.03
CA LYS A 416 -8.57 -11.41 -23.18
C LYS A 416 -9.16 -10.03 -22.97
N ASN A 417 -9.62 -9.74 -21.74
CA ASN A 417 -10.15 -8.42 -21.40
C ASN A 417 -9.07 -7.35 -21.48
N ASN A 418 -7.90 -7.58 -20.87
CA ASN A 418 -6.79 -6.65 -20.89
C ASN A 418 -6.32 -6.38 -22.33
N LEU A 419 -6.19 -7.41 -23.14
CA LEU A 419 -5.84 -7.28 -24.55
C LEU A 419 -6.85 -6.39 -25.28
N SER A 420 -8.16 -6.66 -25.12
CA SER A 420 -9.22 -5.85 -25.77
C SER A 420 -9.29 -4.42 -25.23
N TYR A 421 -8.97 -4.20 -23.96
CA TYR A 421 -8.95 -2.86 -23.35
C TYR A 421 -7.78 -2.04 -23.85
N PHE A 422 -6.55 -2.58 -23.79
CA PHE A 422 -5.35 -1.86 -24.19
C PHE A 422 -5.24 -1.63 -25.71
N LEU A 423 -5.86 -2.49 -26.52
CA LEU A 423 -5.94 -2.32 -27.96
C LEU A 423 -7.16 -1.52 -28.40
N SER A 424 -8.02 -1.06 -27.46
CA SER A 424 -9.17 -0.22 -27.82
C SER A 424 -8.73 1.16 -28.30
N TRP A 425 -9.44 1.68 -29.32
CA TRP A 425 -9.18 3.01 -29.86
C TRP A 425 -9.27 4.11 -28.79
N ASP A 426 -10.26 3.97 -27.88
CA ASP A 426 -10.44 4.91 -26.75
C ASP A 426 -9.21 4.97 -25.84
N PHE A 427 -8.66 3.81 -25.47
CA PHE A 427 -7.44 3.73 -24.65
C PHE A 427 -6.24 4.34 -25.40
N ILE A 428 -6.04 3.96 -26.65
CA ILE A 428 -4.90 4.45 -27.47
C ILE A 428 -4.98 5.98 -27.61
N CYS A 429 -6.15 6.53 -27.96
CA CYS A 429 -6.32 7.98 -28.08
C CYS A 429 -6.10 8.73 -26.75
N LYS A 430 -6.51 8.15 -25.61
CA LYS A 430 -6.23 8.74 -24.29
C LYS A 430 -4.75 8.72 -23.95
N GLN A 431 -4.06 7.62 -24.26
CA GLN A 431 -2.63 7.51 -23.96
C GLN A 431 -1.79 8.41 -24.88
N THR A 432 -2.09 8.48 -26.17
CA THR A 432 -1.32 9.34 -27.10
C THR A 432 -1.38 10.82 -26.72
N LYS A 433 -2.51 11.29 -26.17
CA LYS A 433 -2.62 12.66 -25.61
C LYS A 433 -1.77 12.91 -24.36
N ARG A 434 -1.31 11.84 -23.69
CA ARG A 434 -0.48 11.92 -22.49
C ARG A 434 1.02 11.95 -22.78
N PHE A 435 1.44 11.48 -23.95
CA PHE A 435 2.87 11.46 -24.30
C PHE A 435 3.33 12.83 -24.81
N SER A 436 4.37 13.34 -24.18
CA SER A 436 5.05 14.56 -24.57
C SER A 436 6.30 14.28 -25.40
N SER A 437 6.77 13.03 -25.46
CA SER A 437 7.97 12.63 -26.18
C SER A 437 7.88 11.20 -26.75
N TRP A 438 8.67 10.94 -27.81
CA TRP A 438 8.82 9.60 -28.39
C TRP A 438 9.42 8.58 -27.39
N SER A 439 10.26 9.05 -26.47
CA SER A 439 10.83 8.24 -25.39
C SER A 439 9.74 7.74 -24.45
N GLU A 440 8.80 8.60 -24.04
CA GLU A 440 7.66 8.19 -23.20
C GLU A 440 6.77 7.15 -23.90
N PHE A 441 6.54 7.33 -25.20
CA PHE A 441 5.80 6.34 -25.99
C PHE A 441 6.50 4.98 -26.01
N THR A 442 7.81 4.95 -26.27
CA THR A 442 8.57 3.68 -26.29
C THR A 442 8.61 2.99 -24.93
N HIS A 443 8.73 3.75 -23.83
CA HIS A 443 8.63 3.21 -22.47
C HIS A 443 7.23 2.64 -22.17
N ALA A 444 6.18 3.34 -22.58
CA ALA A 444 4.82 2.86 -22.41
C ALA A 444 4.53 1.59 -23.24
N ALA A 445 5.03 1.53 -24.48
CA ALA A 445 4.92 0.36 -25.33
C ALA A 445 5.68 -0.85 -24.73
N LYS A 446 6.88 -0.63 -24.18
CA LYS A 446 7.64 -1.63 -23.44
C LYS A 446 6.89 -2.14 -22.19
N ALA A 447 6.35 -1.22 -21.40
CA ALA A 447 5.56 -1.54 -20.23
C ALA A 447 4.29 -2.34 -20.60
N LEU A 448 3.62 -1.97 -21.68
CA LEU A 448 2.46 -2.70 -22.21
C LEU A 448 2.85 -4.11 -22.67
N LYS A 449 3.98 -4.26 -23.37
CA LYS A 449 4.51 -5.59 -23.76
C LYS A 449 4.75 -6.47 -22.55
N ILE A 450 5.44 -5.95 -21.52
CA ILE A 450 5.68 -6.66 -20.27
C ILE A 450 4.36 -7.03 -19.59
N LYS A 451 3.39 -6.11 -19.56
CA LYS A 451 2.09 -6.33 -18.93
C LYS A 451 1.25 -7.39 -19.63
N LEU A 452 1.37 -7.55 -20.95
CA LEU A 452 0.61 -8.52 -21.73
C LEU A 452 1.33 -9.86 -21.90
N PHE A 453 2.66 -9.86 -22.04
CA PHE A 453 3.43 -11.01 -22.49
C PHE A 453 4.69 -11.32 -21.64
N GLY A 454 5.04 -10.44 -20.69
CA GLY A 454 6.27 -10.53 -19.87
C GLY A 454 6.25 -11.49 -18.69
#